data_e2f89d9a578b86f76c6e431d548d3187
#
_entry.id   e2f89d9a578b86f76c6e431d548d3187
#
_cell.length_a   1.000
_cell.length_b   1.000
_cell.length_c   1.000
_cell.angle_alpha   90.00
_cell.angle_beta   90.00
_cell.angle_gamma   90.00
#
_symmetry.space_group_name_H-M   'P 1'
#
loop_
_entity.id
_entity.type
_entity.pdbx_description
1 polymer ?
#
loop_
_entity_poly.entity_id
_entity_poly.type
_entity_poly.pdbx_seq_one_letter_code
_entity_poly.pdbx_strand_id
1 'polypeptide(L)'
;VLARAARLLVEETEALPAVLGERSGRPAVELWSGEILPTLDALRWLVRDGVRELRPRTLRRSGLQWYLRATRHELAWEPHGVVAVVTPGSGLLFLGLTQIAAALLAGNAVVWKPSPAGVAVAEAAAALLARAGLPAGLLELVAGGAEAARAVIDAGVDKLFFTGGSEAGRALYACQAARGRPAVLELSGRHAAVVLAGADLGLAARGIAFGKLANGGRHCVSIQLVLVERDAGGFLETMRAVLGSLRIDATEVVDPGERGRLDALVADAVGRGARRLAGEDGGVTLLGEVAPGMRVVEEEVRGPILVVATVASADEAVAWVNRSPFRLSASVWATDTGRARRLASRLDVGQVWINDALHPTGQPAVTLAGRGASGFGASRGLAGLMEMVQPKVVSETPLRAPRRHYLPSPARAADLFRATGRLAGDPGRRGSALLALLRALARLARGRP
;
A
#
# COMPACT_ATOMS: atom_id res chain seq x y z
N VAL A 1 25.21 -1.50 -2.14
CA VAL A 1 24.70 -0.72 -1.01
C VAL A 1 23.67 -1.53 -0.24
N LEU A 2 22.45 -1.80 -0.76
CA LEU A 2 21.34 -2.40 -0.01
C LEU A 2 21.66 -3.78 0.58
N ALA A 3 22.39 -4.64 -0.14
CA ALA A 3 22.83 -5.93 0.40
C ALA A 3 23.80 -5.78 1.58
N ARG A 4 24.64 -4.75 1.58
CA ARG A 4 25.54 -4.44 2.69
C ARG A 4 24.76 -3.80 3.84
N ALA A 5 23.80 -2.93 3.56
CA ALA A 5 22.92 -2.35 4.56
C ALA A 5 22.13 -3.44 5.32
N ALA A 6 21.61 -4.44 4.59
CA ALA A 6 20.92 -5.57 5.20
C ALA A 6 21.84 -6.39 6.15
N ARG A 7 23.13 -6.55 5.80
CA ARG A 7 24.09 -7.22 6.70
C ARG A 7 24.40 -6.36 7.93
N LEU A 8 24.70 -5.09 7.75
CA LEU A 8 24.97 -4.16 8.85
C LEU A 8 23.79 -4.06 9.82
N LEU A 9 22.55 -4.08 9.30
CA LEU A 9 21.34 -4.06 10.14
C LEU A 9 21.26 -5.27 11.07
N VAL A 10 21.77 -6.43 10.65
CA VAL A 10 21.84 -7.65 11.49
C VAL A 10 23.04 -7.60 12.44
N GLU A 11 24.17 -7.07 11.99
CA GLU A 11 25.39 -6.98 12.80
C GLU A 11 25.25 -5.96 13.94
N GLU A 12 24.46 -4.91 13.73
CA GLU A 12 24.19 -3.87 14.73
C GLU A 12 22.98 -4.18 15.61
N THR A 13 23.08 -5.26 16.36
CA THR A 13 21.98 -5.76 17.20
C THR A 13 21.61 -4.86 18.38
N GLU A 14 22.41 -3.83 18.70
CA GLU A 14 22.22 -3.00 19.88
C GLU A 14 21.89 -1.53 19.56
N ALA A 15 22.66 -0.87 18.69
CA ALA A 15 22.56 0.57 18.50
C ALA A 15 21.20 1.04 17.93
N LEU A 16 20.80 0.49 16.81
CA LEU A 16 19.52 0.87 16.18
C LEU A 16 18.29 0.42 16.99
N PRO A 17 18.24 -0.82 17.54
CA PRO A 17 17.18 -1.20 18.46
C PRO A 17 17.09 -0.32 19.72
N ALA A 18 18.21 0.13 20.28
CA ALA A 18 18.23 1.04 21.43
C ALA A 18 17.58 2.39 21.11
N VAL A 19 17.99 3.02 19.98
CA VAL A 19 17.38 4.28 19.53
C VAL A 19 15.89 4.12 19.22
N LEU A 20 15.49 3.01 18.59
CA LEU A 20 14.07 2.69 18.32
C LEU A 20 13.28 2.52 19.62
N GLY A 21 13.84 1.81 20.61
CA GLY A 21 13.23 1.57 21.92
C GLY A 21 13.02 2.86 22.69
N GLU A 22 14.07 3.67 22.80
CA GLU A 22 14.03 4.98 23.46
C GLU A 22 12.96 5.91 22.85
N ARG A 23 12.84 5.93 21.51
CA ARG A 23 11.91 6.84 20.82
C ARG A 23 10.49 6.32 20.72
N SER A 24 10.27 5.03 20.80
CA SER A 24 8.92 4.45 20.63
C SER A 24 8.29 3.95 21.91
N GLY A 25 9.06 3.73 22.97
CA GLY A 25 8.60 3.12 24.23
C GLY A 25 8.17 1.65 24.08
N ARG A 26 8.46 1.00 22.93
CA ARG A 26 8.00 -0.35 22.63
C ARG A 26 8.95 -1.43 23.16
N PRO A 27 8.42 -2.60 23.58
CA PRO A 27 9.25 -3.73 23.97
C PRO A 27 10.15 -4.22 22.81
N ALA A 28 11.32 -4.76 23.15
CA ALA A 28 12.28 -5.26 22.15
C ALA A 28 11.66 -6.26 21.16
N VAL A 29 10.77 -7.15 21.62
CA VAL A 29 10.08 -8.11 20.77
C VAL A 29 9.25 -7.44 19.68
N GLU A 30 8.57 -6.33 19.97
CA GLU A 30 7.81 -5.57 18.97
C GLU A 30 8.73 -4.81 18.01
N LEU A 31 9.88 -4.30 18.49
CA LEU A 31 10.85 -3.62 17.63
C LEU A 31 11.45 -4.60 16.62
N TRP A 32 11.82 -5.78 17.08
CA TRP A 32 12.35 -6.81 16.18
C TRP A 32 11.30 -7.31 15.18
N SER A 33 10.10 -7.65 15.65
CA SER A 33 9.06 -8.24 14.79
C SER A 33 8.36 -7.22 13.89
N GLY A 34 8.23 -5.97 14.32
CA GLY A 34 7.45 -4.93 13.62
C GLY A 34 8.28 -3.92 12.82
N GLU A 35 9.58 -3.77 13.14
CA GLU A 35 10.44 -2.77 12.46
C GLU A 35 11.67 -3.43 11.82
N ILE A 36 12.47 -4.20 12.58
CA ILE A 36 13.79 -4.63 12.12
C ILE A 36 13.70 -5.79 11.14
N LEU A 37 13.03 -6.89 11.52
CA LEU A 37 12.89 -8.06 10.63
C LEU A 37 12.14 -7.73 9.34
N PRO A 38 11.00 -7.02 9.36
CA PRO A 38 10.34 -6.63 8.12
C PRO A 38 11.20 -5.70 7.23
N THR A 39 12.01 -4.83 7.83
CA THR A 39 12.96 -3.99 7.08
C THR A 39 14.04 -4.84 6.42
N LEU A 40 14.62 -5.78 7.16
CA LEU A 40 15.62 -6.71 6.62
C LEU A 40 15.06 -7.53 5.45
N ASP A 41 13.86 -8.07 5.60
CA ASP A 41 13.20 -8.85 4.54
C ASP A 41 12.91 -8.00 3.32
N ALA A 42 12.48 -6.75 3.50
CA ALA A 42 12.25 -5.82 2.40
C ALA A 42 13.55 -5.50 1.64
N LEU A 43 14.65 -5.22 2.34
CA LEU A 43 15.96 -5.00 1.71
C LEU A 43 16.42 -6.22 0.92
N ARG A 44 16.26 -7.43 1.47
CA ARG A 44 16.61 -8.69 0.80
C ARG A 44 15.76 -8.93 -0.44
N TRP A 45 14.45 -8.69 -0.36
CA TRP A 45 13.54 -8.80 -1.50
C TRP A 45 13.92 -7.82 -2.61
N LEU A 46 14.19 -6.56 -2.28
CA LEU A 46 14.60 -5.55 -3.25
C LEU A 46 15.87 -5.97 -4.00
N VAL A 47 16.87 -6.48 -3.28
CA VAL A 47 18.14 -6.93 -3.89
C VAL A 47 17.96 -8.17 -4.77
N ARG A 48 17.10 -9.10 -4.39
CA ARG A 48 16.92 -10.38 -5.09
C ARG A 48 15.89 -10.28 -6.22
N ASP A 49 14.71 -9.78 -5.89
CA ASP A 49 13.55 -9.79 -6.78
C ASP A 49 13.35 -8.42 -7.44
N GLY A 50 13.44 -7.33 -6.68
CA GLY A 50 13.25 -5.97 -7.17
C GLY A 50 14.19 -5.61 -8.34
N VAL A 51 15.46 -6.00 -8.26
CA VAL A 51 16.43 -5.79 -9.36
C VAL A 51 15.99 -6.48 -10.66
N ARG A 52 15.32 -7.63 -10.57
CA ARG A 52 14.84 -8.36 -11.75
C ARG A 52 13.66 -7.66 -12.40
N GLU A 53 12.76 -7.11 -11.59
CA GLU A 53 11.57 -6.40 -12.07
C GLU A 53 11.91 -5.08 -12.79
N LEU A 54 13.02 -4.45 -12.42
CA LEU A 54 13.50 -3.22 -13.05
C LEU A 54 14.29 -3.44 -14.36
N ARG A 55 14.56 -4.69 -14.75
CA ARG A 55 15.28 -4.97 -15.99
C ARG A 55 14.47 -4.57 -17.22
N PRO A 56 15.10 -3.98 -18.23
CA PRO A 56 14.46 -3.76 -19.51
C PRO A 56 13.94 -5.08 -20.10
N ARG A 57 12.80 -5.00 -20.76
CA ARG A 57 12.18 -6.19 -21.40
C ARG A 57 11.68 -5.90 -22.80
N THR A 58 11.92 -6.83 -23.70
CA THR A 58 11.37 -6.77 -25.04
C THR A 58 9.87 -7.01 -24.98
N LEU A 59 9.08 -6.07 -25.56
CA LEU A 59 7.65 -6.23 -25.68
C LEU A 59 7.33 -7.24 -26.80
N ARG A 60 6.38 -8.13 -26.51
CA ARG A 60 5.90 -9.07 -27.54
C ARG A 60 5.24 -8.29 -28.67
N ARG A 61 5.58 -8.69 -29.90
CA ARG A 61 4.90 -8.18 -31.08
C ARG A 61 3.45 -8.65 -31.03
N SER A 62 2.53 -7.70 -31.07
CA SER A 62 1.08 -7.96 -31.08
C SER A 62 0.43 -7.00 -32.03
N GLY A 63 -0.74 -7.39 -32.55
CA GLY A 63 -1.55 -6.55 -33.40
C GLY A 63 -1.45 -6.85 -34.89
N LEU A 64 -2.33 -6.18 -35.63
CA LEU A 64 -2.61 -6.41 -37.04
C LEU A 64 -1.67 -5.67 -37.98
N GLN A 65 -0.88 -4.75 -37.44
CA GLN A 65 -0.03 -3.86 -38.21
C GLN A 65 1.22 -4.62 -38.71
N TRP A 66 1.00 -5.53 -39.63
CA TRP A 66 2.04 -6.39 -40.21
C TRP A 66 3.22 -5.59 -40.79
N TYR A 67 3.00 -4.35 -41.23
CA TYR A 67 4.04 -3.45 -41.76
C TYR A 67 4.97 -2.90 -40.66
N LEU A 68 4.63 -3.03 -39.38
CA LEU A 68 5.46 -2.69 -38.24
C LEU A 68 6.23 -3.92 -37.67
N ARG A 69 6.09 -5.12 -38.27
CA ARG A 69 6.70 -6.34 -37.75
C ARG A 69 8.22 -6.29 -37.65
N ALA A 70 8.89 -5.45 -38.43
CA ALA A 70 10.33 -5.25 -38.35
C ALA A 70 10.74 -4.42 -37.12
N THR A 71 9.83 -3.65 -36.54
CA THR A 71 10.10 -2.80 -35.38
C THR A 71 10.20 -3.68 -34.12
N ARG A 72 11.22 -3.43 -33.33
CA ARG A 72 11.40 -4.00 -31.98
C ARG A 72 11.05 -2.94 -30.98
N HIS A 73 10.43 -3.35 -29.88
CA HIS A 73 10.07 -2.46 -28.78
C HIS A 73 10.71 -2.99 -27.51
N GLU A 74 11.38 -2.12 -26.78
CA GLU A 74 11.95 -2.39 -25.47
C GLU A 74 11.30 -1.45 -24.46
N LEU A 75 10.78 -2.01 -23.37
CA LEU A 75 10.32 -1.26 -22.21
C LEU A 75 11.45 -1.20 -21.19
N ALA A 76 11.94 -0.03 -20.90
CA ALA A 76 12.88 0.26 -19.83
C ALA A 76 12.17 1.06 -18.72
N TRP A 77 12.75 1.03 -17.52
CA TRP A 77 12.30 1.78 -16.36
C TRP A 77 13.33 2.85 -16.03
N GLU A 78 12.88 4.11 -15.95
CA GLU A 78 13.74 5.24 -15.59
C GLU A 78 13.33 5.83 -14.24
N PRO A 79 14.27 6.37 -13.45
CA PRO A 79 13.95 7.05 -12.20
C PRO A 79 13.11 8.31 -12.46
N HIS A 80 12.37 8.75 -11.45
CA HIS A 80 11.71 10.05 -11.49
C HIS A 80 12.71 11.20 -11.39
N GLY A 81 13.78 11.02 -10.60
CA GLY A 81 14.79 12.03 -10.26
C GLY A 81 14.93 12.14 -8.75
N VAL A 82 14.37 13.18 -8.14
CA VAL A 82 14.37 13.39 -6.68
C VAL A 82 13.01 13.01 -6.11
N VAL A 83 12.99 12.03 -5.20
CA VAL A 83 11.77 11.57 -4.51
C VAL A 83 11.76 12.10 -3.09
N ALA A 84 10.74 12.86 -2.72
CA ALA A 84 10.47 13.18 -1.32
C ALA A 84 9.78 12.00 -0.63
N VAL A 85 10.36 11.50 0.45
CA VAL A 85 9.77 10.47 1.30
C VAL A 85 9.43 11.10 2.65
N VAL A 86 8.13 11.29 2.92
CA VAL A 86 7.62 11.86 4.17
C VAL A 86 6.99 10.76 4.99
N THR A 87 7.52 10.52 6.21
CA THR A 87 7.15 9.36 7.03
C THR A 87 6.55 9.73 8.37
N PRO A 88 5.61 8.90 8.90
CA PRO A 88 4.92 9.16 10.16
C PRO A 88 5.75 8.75 11.38
N GLY A 89 5.24 9.05 12.57
CA GLY A 89 5.80 8.61 13.85
C GLY A 89 5.42 7.20 14.28
N SER A 90 4.54 6.51 13.55
CA SER A 90 4.05 5.18 13.93
C SER A 90 4.88 4.01 13.39
N GLY A 91 5.75 4.23 12.42
CA GLY A 91 6.68 3.22 11.87
C GLY A 91 8.00 3.92 11.58
N LEU A 92 8.86 3.99 12.59
CA LEU A 92 10.02 4.89 12.56
C LEU A 92 11.13 4.43 11.61
N LEU A 93 11.33 3.12 11.51
CA LEU A 93 12.35 2.52 10.64
C LEU A 93 11.73 1.86 9.40
N PHE A 94 10.81 0.92 9.60
CA PHE A 94 10.28 0.06 8.55
C PHE A 94 9.65 0.87 7.40
N LEU A 95 8.75 1.80 7.72
CA LEU A 95 8.06 2.57 6.69
C LEU A 95 9.02 3.49 5.92
N GLY A 96 9.96 4.14 6.62
CA GLY A 96 10.92 5.03 5.96
C GLY A 96 11.94 4.27 5.12
N LEU A 97 12.68 3.37 5.76
CA LEU A 97 13.83 2.74 5.11
C LEU A 97 13.43 1.85 3.93
N THR A 98 12.27 1.20 3.97
CA THR A 98 11.80 0.36 2.85
C THR A 98 11.44 1.19 1.61
N GLN A 99 10.82 2.36 1.79
CA GLN A 99 10.48 3.28 0.70
C GLN A 99 11.73 3.94 0.11
N ILE A 100 12.65 4.37 0.98
CA ILE A 100 13.94 4.93 0.58
C ILE A 100 14.75 3.91 -0.21
N ALA A 101 14.85 2.68 0.29
CA ALA A 101 15.57 1.62 -0.38
C ALA A 101 15.00 1.29 -1.77
N ALA A 102 13.67 1.30 -1.92
CA ALA A 102 13.01 1.12 -3.21
C ALA A 102 13.32 2.29 -4.17
N ALA A 103 13.27 3.54 -3.69
CA ALA A 103 13.60 4.72 -4.48
C ALA A 103 15.06 4.73 -4.93
N LEU A 104 16.00 4.43 -4.03
CA LEU A 104 17.43 4.33 -4.34
C LEU A 104 17.74 3.18 -5.30
N LEU A 105 17.09 2.01 -5.14
CA LEU A 105 17.23 0.88 -6.07
C LEU A 105 16.77 1.26 -7.48
N ALA A 106 15.71 2.04 -7.58
CA ALA A 106 15.16 2.55 -8.84
C ALA A 106 16.02 3.65 -9.49
N GLY A 107 17.09 4.10 -8.84
CA GLY A 107 18.02 5.12 -9.34
C GLY A 107 17.65 6.57 -8.98
N ASN A 108 16.71 6.79 -8.07
CA ASN A 108 16.37 8.14 -7.60
C ASN A 108 17.33 8.61 -6.50
N ALA A 109 17.47 9.92 -6.37
CA ALA A 109 17.88 10.56 -5.13
C ALA A 109 16.66 10.74 -4.21
N VAL A 110 16.90 10.79 -2.90
CA VAL A 110 15.83 10.85 -1.89
C VAL A 110 16.02 12.01 -0.95
N VAL A 111 14.98 12.79 -0.73
CA VAL A 111 14.86 13.71 0.40
C VAL A 111 13.92 13.06 1.42
N TRP A 112 14.48 12.63 2.55
CA TRP A 112 13.70 12.01 3.61
C TRP A 112 13.30 13.02 4.67
N LYS A 113 12.02 13.22 4.86
CA LYS A 113 11.45 14.03 5.92
C LYS A 113 10.73 13.12 6.93
N PRO A 114 11.42 12.64 7.99
CA PRO A 114 10.79 11.87 9.05
C PRO A 114 9.88 12.75 9.91
N SER A 115 8.97 12.12 10.68
CA SER A 115 8.26 12.83 11.75
C SER A 115 9.26 13.36 12.78
N PRO A 116 8.93 14.41 13.57
CA PRO A 116 9.83 14.91 14.61
C PRO A 116 10.31 13.82 15.58
N ALA A 117 9.43 12.89 15.96
CA ALA A 117 9.77 11.75 16.82
C ALA A 117 10.71 10.74 16.13
N GLY A 118 10.75 10.70 14.81
CA GLY A 118 11.55 9.77 14.03
C GLY A 118 12.93 10.26 13.62
N VAL A 119 13.31 11.51 13.92
CA VAL A 119 14.56 12.11 13.43
C VAL A 119 15.79 11.28 13.83
N ALA A 120 15.94 10.93 15.10
CA ALA A 120 17.10 10.16 15.58
C ALA A 120 17.20 8.76 14.92
N VAL A 121 16.05 8.11 14.68
CA VAL A 121 16.03 6.82 13.97
C VAL A 121 16.41 7.01 12.49
N ALA A 122 15.96 8.10 11.87
CA ALA A 122 16.30 8.42 10.49
C ALA A 122 17.80 8.73 10.33
N GLU A 123 18.40 9.47 11.26
CA GLU A 123 19.84 9.72 11.31
C GLU A 123 20.65 8.43 11.44
N ALA A 124 20.26 7.54 12.36
CA ALA A 124 20.89 6.23 12.53
C ALA A 124 20.78 5.37 11.24
N ALA A 125 19.61 5.36 10.61
CA ALA A 125 19.39 4.63 9.36
C ALA A 125 20.18 5.23 8.18
N ALA A 126 20.28 6.55 8.08
CA ALA A 126 21.10 7.22 7.08
C ALA A 126 22.60 6.94 7.28
N ALA A 127 23.08 6.95 8.51
CA ALA A 127 24.44 6.57 8.86
C ALA A 127 24.74 5.11 8.50
N LEU A 128 23.80 4.19 8.73
CA LEU A 128 23.90 2.80 8.30
C LEU A 128 24.03 2.69 6.77
N LEU A 129 23.21 3.42 6.01
CA LEU A 129 23.30 3.44 4.54
C LEU A 129 24.62 4.03 4.06
N ALA A 130 25.13 5.09 4.68
CA ALA A 130 26.43 5.69 4.36
C ALA A 130 27.57 4.68 4.58
N ARG A 131 27.60 3.96 5.72
CA ARG A 131 28.55 2.88 5.99
C ARG A 131 28.37 1.68 5.04
N ALA A 132 27.17 1.46 4.53
CA ALA A 132 26.92 0.48 3.48
C ALA A 132 27.46 0.93 2.11
N GLY A 133 27.98 2.15 1.99
CA GLY A 133 28.59 2.69 0.77
C GLY A 133 27.59 3.44 -0.12
N LEU A 134 26.54 4.02 0.46
CA LEU A 134 25.69 4.95 -0.28
C LEU A 134 26.48 6.20 -0.62
N PRO A 135 26.57 6.62 -1.90
CA PRO A 135 27.23 7.88 -2.26
C PRO A 135 26.57 9.09 -1.61
N ALA A 136 27.40 10.06 -1.22
CA ALA A 136 26.90 11.34 -0.68
C ALA A 136 25.98 12.05 -1.70
N GLY A 137 24.97 12.76 -1.19
CA GLY A 137 24.00 13.49 -2.00
C GLY A 137 22.86 12.64 -2.58
N LEU A 138 22.85 11.31 -2.37
CA LEU A 138 21.72 10.45 -2.80
C LEU A 138 20.64 10.31 -1.72
N LEU A 139 20.94 10.64 -0.48
CA LEU A 139 19.96 10.67 0.61
C LEU A 139 20.24 11.91 1.47
N GLU A 140 19.26 12.80 1.54
CA GLU A 140 19.28 13.98 2.39
C GLU A 140 18.17 13.92 3.43
N LEU A 141 18.48 14.29 4.68
CA LEU A 141 17.52 14.33 5.77
C LEU A 141 17.06 15.76 6.03
N VAL A 142 15.75 15.94 6.16
CA VAL A 142 15.13 17.21 6.53
C VAL A 142 14.34 17.04 7.82
N ALA A 143 14.87 17.53 8.92
CA ALA A 143 14.17 17.55 10.20
C ALA A 143 13.12 18.67 10.24
N GLY A 144 12.06 18.48 11.03
CA GLY A 144 11.04 19.51 11.28
C GLY A 144 9.61 19.02 11.15
N GLY A 145 8.66 19.95 11.31
CA GLY A 145 7.22 19.72 11.28
C GLY A 145 6.60 19.79 9.86
N ALA A 146 5.36 20.29 9.82
CA ALA A 146 4.59 20.44 8.57
C ALA A 146 5.23 21.46 7.62
N GLU A 147 5.79 22.54 8.14
CA GLU A 147 6.46 23.59 7.35
C GLU A 147 7.67 23.02 6.59
N ALA A 148 8.49 22.20 7.27
CA ALA A 148 9.62 21.54 6.63
C ALA A 148 9.17 20.58 5.50
N ALA A 149 8.06 19.84 5.72
CA ALA A 149 7.50 19.01 4.67
C ALA A 149 7.01 19.83 3.48
N ARG A 150 6.40 20.99 3.73
CA ARG A 150 5.99 21.92 2.69
C ARG A 150 7.19 22.49 1.93
N ALA A 151 8.23 22.89 2.64
CA ALA A 151 9.46 23.43 2.04
C ALA A 151 10.14 22.41 1.11
N VAL A 152 10.15 21.11 1.48
CA VAL A 152 10.65 20.02 0.61
C VAL A 152 9.87 19.97 -0.71
N ILE A 153 8.54 20.09 -0.68
CA ILE A 153 7.71 20.10 -1.91
C ILE A 153 7.98 21.39 -2.70
N ASP A 154 8.10 22.53 -2.02
CA ASP A 154 8.33 23.83 -2.66
C ASP A 154 9.72 23.92 -3.32
N ALA A 155 10.71 23.17 -2.83
CA ALA A 155 12.03 23.02 -3.45
C ALA A 155 11.99 22.28 -4.81
N GLY A 156 10.90 21.63 -5.16
CA GLY A 156 10.69 21.13 -6.52
C GLY A 156 11.05 19.67 -6.74
N VAL A 157 10.74 18.79 -5.78
CA VAL A 157 10.93 17.33 -5.92
C VAL A 157 10.09 16.74 -7.06
N ASP A 158 10.57 15.68 -7.71
CA ASP A 158 9.94 15.08 -8.88
C ASP A 158 8.78 14.15 -8.51
N LYS A 159 8.82 13.52 -7.34
CA LYS A 159 7.71 12.70 -6.82
C LYS A 159 7.61 12.84 -5.31
N LEU A 160 6.38 12.83 -4.81
CA LEU A 160 6.08 12.74 -3.37
C LEU A 160 5.68 11.32 -3.02
N PHE A 161 6.29 10.75 -1.99
CA PHE A 161 5.82 9.56 -1.30
C PHE A 161 5.49 9.96 0.14
N PHE A 162 4.21 9.99 0.48
CA PHE A 162 3.73 10.43 1.78
C PHE A 162 3.02 9.28 2.50
N THR A 163 3.42 9.05 3.75
CA THR A 163 2.69 8.19 4.69
C THR A 163 2.36 8.99 5.94
N GLY A 164 1.06 9.09 6.28
CA GLY A 164 0.63 9.89 7.44
C GLY A 164 -0.86 10.19 7.50
N GLY A 165 -1.22 11.19 8.27
CA GLY A 165 -2.62 11.61 8.43
C GLY A 165 -3.23 12.20 7.15
N SER A 166 -4.53 11.97 6.96
CA SER A 166 -5.23 12.32 5.71
C SER A 166 -5.23 13.83 5.41
N GLU A 167 -5.29 14.67 6.42
CA GLU A 167 -5.28 16.13 6.23
C GLU A 167 -3.93 16.61 5.72
N ALA A 168 -2.84 16.24 6.40
CA ALA A 168 -1.48 16.61 6.00
C ALA A 168 -1.13 16.07 4.60
N GLY A 169 -1.53 14.81 4.31
CA GLY A 169 -1.29 14.21 2.99
C GLY A 169 -2.01 14.95 1.88
N ARG A 170 -3.28 15.31 2.07
CA ARG A 170 -4.04 16.10 1.10
C ARG A 170 -3.44 17.50 0.87
N ALA A 171 -2.98 18.15 1.96
CA ALA A 171 -2.36 19.46 1.85
C ALA A 171 -1.04 19.43 1.05
N LEU A 172 -0.15 18.46 1.33
CA LEU A 172 1.10 18.28 0.56
C LEU A 172 0.83 17.84 -0.87
N TYR A 173 -0.15 16.98 -1.10
CA TYR A 173 -0.54 16.57 -2.45
C TYR A 173 -1.06 17.74 -3.28
N ALA A 174 -1.87 18.62 -2.71
CA ALA A 174 -2.34 19.82 -3.42
C ALA A 174 -1.17 20.67 -3.95
N CYS A 175 -0.10 20.82 -3.14
CA CYS A 175 1.10 21.53 -3.56
C CYS A 175 1.86 20.79 -4.67
N GLN A 176 1.98 19.47 -4.56
CA GLN A 176 2.65 18.63 -5.56
C GLN A 176 1.86 18.60 -6.87
N ALA A 177 0.54 18.44 -6.79
CA ALA A 177 -0.37 18.42 -7.94
C ALA A 177 -0.38 19.76 -8.70
N ALA A 178 -0.31 20.90 -8.00
CA ALA A 178 -0.22 22.21 -8.62
C ALA A 178 1.03 22.36 -9.51
N ARG A 179 2.03 21.52 -9.32
CA ARG A 179 3.25 21.45 -10.15
C ARG A 179 3.17 20.38 -11.24
N GLY A 180 2.04 19.68 -11.38
CA GLY A 180 1.87 18.58 -12.32
C GLY A 180 2.73 17.34 -12.00
N ARG A 181 3.15 17.17 -10.76
CA ARG A 181 4.06 16.10 -10.35
C ARG A 181 3.33 14.97 -9.62
N PRO A 182 3.72 13.70 -9.84
CA PRO A 182 3.05 12.55 -9.26
C PRO A 182 3.29 12.42 -7.75
N ALA A 183 2.35 11.72 -7.09
CA ALA A 183 2.46 11.37 -5.68
C ALA A 183 1.92 9.96 -5.41
N VAL A 184 2.39 9.37 -4.30
CA VAL A 184 1.78 8.25 -3.60
C VAL A 184 1.35 8.75 -2.23
N LEU A 185 0.12 8.48 -1.86
CA LEU A 185 -0.44 8.85 -0.56
C LEU A 185 -0.89 7.58 0.18
N GLU A 186 -0.21 7.26 1.26
CA GLU A 186 -0.65 6.28 2.25
C GLU A 186 -1.21 7.01 3.45
N LEU A 187 -2.52 7.04 3.54
CA LEU A 187 -3.23 7.85 4.51
C LEU A 187 -3.83 6.98 5.62
N SER A 188 -4.66 7.62 6.44
CA SER A 188 -5.37 6.98 7.52
C SER A 188 -6.17 5.77 7.06
N GLY A 189 -6.27 4.77 7.94
CA GLY A 189 -7.09 3.59 7.74
C GLY A 189 -8.06 3.37 8.88
N ARG A 190 -9.10 2.60 8.62
CA ARG A 190 -10.04 2.09 9.60
C ARG A 190 -10.31 0.62 9.31
N HIS A 191 -9.45 -0.24 9.83
CA HIS A 191 -9.56 -1.66 9.59
C HIS A 191 -10.79 -2.26 10.28
N ALA A 192 -11.62 -2.95 9.51
CA ALA A 192 -12.73 -3.73 10.03
C ALA A 192 -12.41 -5.23 10.00
N ALA A 193 -12.66 -5.92 11.10
CA ALA A 193 -12.61 -7.37 11.20
C ALA A 193 -14.03 -7.93 11.14
N VAL A 194 -14.29 -8.89 10.24
CA VAL A 194 -15.58 -9.58 10.13
C VAL A 194 -15.43 -10.98 10.69
N VAL A 195 -16.18 -11.30 11.73
CA VAL A 195 -16.22 -12.64 12.35
C VAL A 195 -17.48 -13.33 11.90
N LEU A 196 -17.33 -14.36 11.07
CA LEU A 196 -18.46 -15.11 10.51
C LEU A 196 -18.91 -16.22 11.48
N ALA A 197 -20.17 -16.65 11.33
CA ALA A 197 -20.68 -17.82 12.03
C ALA A 197 -19.83 -19.06 11.77
N GLY A 198 -19.52 -19.82 12.83
CA GLY A 198 -18.65 -20.98 12.79
C GLY A 198 -17.14 -20.66 12.77
N ALA A 199 -16.73 -19.40 12.96
CA ALA A 199 -15.32 -19.06 13.15
C ALA A 199 -14.77 -19.65 14.45
N ASP A 200 -13.47 -19.92 14.49
CA ASP A 200 -12.76 -20.17 15.75
C ASP A 200 -12.66 -18.85 16.52
N LEU A 201 -13.54 -18.69 17.51
CA LEU A 201 -13.67 -17.45 18.28
C LEU A 201 -12.41 -17.15 19.08
N GLY A 202 -11.73 -18.19 19.58
CA GLY A 202 -10.48 -18.04 20.34
C GLY A 202 -9.34 -17.53 19.46
N LEU A 203 -9.19 -18.08 18.26
CA LEU A 203 -8.21 -17.60 17.27
C LEU A 203 -8.56 -16.17 16.82
N ALA A 204 -9.81 -15.91 16.48
CA ALA A 204 -10.28 -14.60 16.04
C ALA A 204 -10.04 -13.53 17.13
N ALA A 205 -10.41 -13.81 18.39
CA ALA A 205 -10.23 -12.86 19.47
C ALA A 205 -8.75 -12.54 19.72
N ARG A 206 -7.86 -13.56 19.76
CA ARG A 206 -6.42 -13.33 19.92
C ARG A 206 -5.82 -12.56 18.74
N GLY A 207 -6.15 -12.93 17.51
CA GLY A 207 -5.66 -12.23 16.32
C GLY A 207 -6.15 -10.79 16.23
N ILE A 208 -7.42 -10.54 16.56
CA ILE A 208 -8.01 -9.20 16.58
C ILE A 208 -7.37 -8.36 17.70
N ALA A 209 -7.19 -8.92 18.90
CA ALA A 209 -6.50 -8.23 19.99
C ALA A 209 -5.07 -7.85 19.59
N PHE A 210 -4.31 -8.79 19.00
CA PHE A 210 -2.97 -8.51 18.46
C PHE A 210 -3.02 -7.40 17.41
N GLY A 211 -3.89 -7.51 16.40
CA GLY A 211 -4.02 -6.52 15.32
C GLY A 211 -4.49 -5.15 15.81
N LYS A 212 -5.15 -5.08 16.98
CA LYS A 212 -5.49 -3.83 17.64
C LYS A 212 -4.33 -3.25 18.43
N LEU A 213 -3.62 -4.07 19.19
CA LEU A 213 -2.72 -3.62 20.25
C LEU A 213 -1.28 -3.44 19.80
N ALA A 214 -0.87 -4.10 18.71
CA ALA A 214 0.46 -3.91 18.15
C ALA A 214 0.74 -2.41 17.92
N ASN A 215 1.91 -1.96 18.39
CA ASN A 215 2.30 -0.55 18.41
C ASN A 215 1.24 0.37 19.09
N GLY A 216 0.59 -0.12 20.11
CA GLY A 216 -0.43 0.63 20.87
C GLY A 216 -1.65 1.05 20.05
N GLY A 217 -1.99 0.32 19.00
CA GLY A 217 -3.12 0.64 18.13
C GLY A 217 -2.87 1.83 17.19
N ARG A 218 -1.59 2.20 16.96
CA ARG A 218 -1.21 3.36 16.11
C ARG A 218 -0.93 3.01 14.66
N HIS A 219 -0.96 1.72 14.27
CA HIS A 219 -0.83 1.34 12.86
C HIS A 219 -2.04 1.81 12.04
N CYS A 220 -1.81 2.25 10.81
CA CYS A 220 -2.89 2.60 9.88
C CYS A 220 -3.80 1.40 9.55
N VAL A 221 -3.31 0.18 9.72
CA VAL A 221 -4.04 -1.08 9.56
C VAL A 221 -4.49 -1.69 10.89
N SER A 222 -4.44 -0.93 12.00
CA SER A 222 -4.93 -1.39 13.31
C SER A 222 -6.42 -1.67 13.27
N ILE A 223 -6.85 -2.82 13.82
CA ILE A 223 -8.26 -3.21 13.87
C ILE A 223 -9.01 -2.26 14.81
N GLN A 224 -10.04 -1.59 14.31
CA GLN A 224 -10.83 -0.61 15.06
C GLN A 224 -12.27 -1.08 15.26
N LEU A 225 -12.84 -1.73 14.24
CA LEU A 225 -14.21 -2.20 14.24
C LEU A 225 -14.24 -3.70 14.06
N VAL A 226 -15.00 -4.40 14.89
CA VAL A 226 -15.29 -5.81 14.75
C VAL A 226 -16.77 -5.98 14.44
N LEU A 227 -17.09 -6.62 13.33
CA LEU A 227 -18.44 -6.96 12.89
C LEU A 227 -18.65 -8.45 13.12
N VAL A 228 -19.48 -8.79 14.09
CA VAL A 228 -19.74 -10.18 14.49
C VAL A 228 -21.06 -10.61 13.92
N GLU A 229 -21.07 -11.63 13.07
CA GLU A 229 -22.31 -12.23 12.56
C GLU A 229 -23.10 -12.83 13.74
N ARG A 230 -24.42 -12.62 13.80
CA ARG A 230 -25.29 -12.94 14.94
C ARG A 230 -25.11 -14.39 15.44
N ASP A 231 -24.91 -15.34 14.51
CA ASP A 231 -24.76 -16.75 14.83
C ASP A 231 -23.34 -17.11 15.32
N ALA A 232 -22.44 -16.12 15.41
CA ALA A 232 -21.12 -16.25 16.06
C ALA A 232 -21.20 -15.86 17.56
N GLY A 233 -22.19 -16.35 18.27
CA GLY A 233 -22.43 -16.06 19.68
C GLY A 233 -21.21 -16.39 20.57
N GLY A 234 -21.05 -15.63 21.70
CA GLY A 234 -19.93 -15.82 22.63
C GLY A 234 -18.64 -15.07 22.28
N PHE A 235 -18.58 -14.38 21.13
CA PHE A 235 -17.36 -13.65 20.74
C PHE A 235 -17.00 -12.52 21.73
N LEU A 236 -17.99 -11.77 22.23
CA LEU A 236 -17.74 -10.68 23.17
C LEU A 236 -17.15 -11.18 24.50
N GLU A 237 -17.66 -12.31 25.03
CA GLU A 237 -17.10 -12.92 26.24
C GLU A 237 -15.69 -13.43 25.99
N THR A 238 -15.46 -14.09 24.85
CA THR A 238 -14.13 -14.54 24.46
C THR A 238 -13.15 -13.36 24.32
N MET A 239 -13.57 -12.26 23.70
CA MET A 239 -12.76 -11.05 23.55
C MET A 239 -12.45 -10.40 24.90
N ARG A 240 -13.45 -10.30 25.81
CA ARG A 240 -13.21 -9.80 27.18
C ARG A 240 -12.19 -10.66 27.94
N ALA A 241 -12.32 -11.98 27.86
CA ALA A 241 -11.36 -12.90 28.50
C ALA A 241 -9.94 -12.72 27.93
N VAL A 242 -9.80 -12.60 26.61
CA VAL A 242 -8.50 -12.35 25.96
C VAL A 242 -7.92 -11.00 26.43
N LEU A 243 -8.67 -9.92 26.35
CA LEU A 243 -8.19 -8.60 26.76
C LEU A 243 -7.85 -8.54 28.26
N GLY A 244 -8.64 -9.19 29.12
CA GLY A 244 -8.38 -9.29 30.56
C GLY A 244 -7.13 -10.12 30.92
N SER A 245 -6.70 -11.02 30.05
CA SER A 245 -5.44 -11.76 30.20
C SER A 245 -4.19 -10.96 29.83
N LEU A 246 -4.36 -9.86 29.10
CA LEU A 246 -3.28 -8.99 28.63
C LEU A 246 -3.03 -7.89 29.68
N ARG A 247 -1.80 -7.82 30.19
CA ARG A 247 -1.35 -6.73 31.07
C ARG A 247 -0.84 -5.57 30.20
N ILE A 248 -1.76 -4.69 29.81
CA ILE A 248 -1.43 -3.51 28.98
C ILE A 248 -1.84 -2.28 29.77
N ASP A 249 -0.89 -1.43 30.05
CA ASP A 249 -1.20 -0.07 30.50
C ASP A 249 -1.44 0.80 29.26
N ALA A 250 -2.72 1.01 28.95
CA ALA A 250 -3.12 1.83 27.83
C ALA A 250 -2.75 3.31 28.00
N THR A 251 -2.42 3.73 29.24
CA THR A 251 -2.06 5.13 29.52
C THR A 251 -0.63 5.45 29.08
N GLU A 252 0.27 4.48 29.04
CA GLU A 252 1.65 4.63 28.58
C GLU A 252 1.77 4.66 27.05
N VAL A 253 0.76 4.13 26.37
CA VAL A 253 0.78 3.88 24.91
C VAL A 253 0.22 5.03 24.10
N VAL A 254 -0.60 5.90 24.69
CA VAL A 254 -1.29 6.98 24.00
C VAL A 254 -0.51 8.29 24.12
N ASP A 255 -0.28 8.95 22.99
CA ASP A 255 0.21 10.31 22.96
C ASP A 255 -0.71 11.21 23.82
N PRO A 256 -0.16 12.02 24.75
CA PRO A 256 -0.95 12.89 25.61
C PRO A 256 -1.94 13.79 24.85
N GLY A 257 -1.56 14.27 23.67
CA GLY A 257 -2.42 15.09 22.82
C GLY A 257 -3.60 14.31 22.20
N GLU A 258 -3.47 13.01 22.03
CA GLU A 258 -4.51 12.14 21.47
C GLU A 258 -5.50 11.64 22.55
N ARG A 259 -5.08 11.59 23.81
CA ARG A 259 -5.88 11.04 24.92
C ARG A 259 -7.27 11.72 25.04
N GLY A 260 -7.30 13.04 25.09
CA GLY A 260 -8.56 13.79 25.20
C GLY A 260 -9.50 13.54 24.03
N ARG A 261 -8.96 13.34 22.82
CA ARG A 261 -9.76 12.98 21.65
C ARG A 261 -10.36 11.58 21.77
N LEU A 262 -9.57 10.62 22.24
CA LEU A 262 -10.04 9.24 22.46
C LEU A 262 -11.12 9.18 23.54
N ASP A 263 -10.95 9.90 24.65
CA ASP A 263 -11.94 9.99 25.73
C ASP A 263 -13.25 10.59 25.21
N ALA A 264 -13.17 11.63 24.37
CA ALA A 264 -14.36 12.23 23.75
C ALA A 264 -15.08 11.27 22.79
N LEU A 265 -14.36 10.41 22.06
CA LEU A 265 -14.95 9.36 21.22
C LEU A 265 -15.69 8.31 22.05
N VAL A 266 -15.12 7.89 23.18
CA VAL A 266 -15.76 6.95 24.10
C VAL A 266 -17.01 7.58 24.72
N ALA A 267 -16.92 8.84 25.18
CA ALA A 267 -18.04 9.56 25.77
C ALA A 267 -19.22 9.75 24.77
N ASP A 268 -18.92 10.11 23.51
CA ASP A 268 -19.92 10.18 22.43
C ASP A 268 -20.62 8.82 22.23
N ALA A 269 -19.85 7.73 22.15
CA ALA A 269 -20.40 6.41 21.94
C ALA A 269 -21.31 5.97 23.09
N VAL A 270 -20.86 6.11 24.34
CA VAL A 270 -21.64 5.76 25.52
C VAL A 270 -22.90 6.65 25.65
N GLY A 271 -22.79 7.94 25.40
CA GLY A 271 -23.93 8.87 25.39
C GLY A 271 -24.98 8.53 24.32
N ARG A 272 -24.60 7.79 23.28
CA ARG A 272 -25.49 7.31 22.21
C ARG A 272 -25.93 5.84 22.37
N GLY A 273 -25.67 5.26 23.55
CA GLY A 273 -26.15 3.91 23.91
C GLY A 273 -25.15 2.78 23.72
N ALA A 274 -23.90 3.04 23.31
CA ALA A 274 -22.87 2.01 23.33
C ALA A 274 -22.54 1.61 24.77
N ARG A 275 -22.24 0.32 24.97
CA ARG A 275 -21.90 -0.22 26.27
C ARG A 275 -20.40 -0.42 26.42
N ARG A 276 -19.81 0.22 27.42
CA ARG A 276 -18.42 -0.07 27.80
C ARG A 276 -18.34 -1.42 28.52
N LEU A 277 -17.54 -2.31 27.99
CA LEU A 277 -17.41 -3.71 28.43
C LEU A 277 -16.08 -4.00 29.11
N ALA A 278 -15.06 -3.16 28.89
CA ALA A 278 -13.75 -3.23 29.55
C ALA A 278 -13.00 -1.88 29.44
N GLY A 279 -11.91 -1.76 30.20
CA GLY A 279 -10.97 -0.63 30.13
C GLY A 279 -11.29 0.52 31.10
N GLU A 280 -12.08 0.29 32.15
CA GLU A 280 -12.34 1.30 33.22
C GLU A 280 -11.10 1.53 34.10
N ASP A 281 -10.22 0.56 34.17
CA ASP A 281 -8.98 0.52 34.95
C ASP A 281 -7.74 1.05 34.22
N GLY A 282 -7.94 1.76 33.11
CA GLY A 282 -6.83 2.25 32.26
C GLY A 282 -6.33 1.25 31.22
N GLY A 283 -6.94 0.07 31.14
CA GLY A 283 -6.65 -0.94 30.12
C GLY A 283 -7.29 -0.63 28.76
N VAL A 284 -7.35 -1.66 27.91
CA VAL A 284 -7.97 -1.55 26.57
C VAL A 284 -9.47 -1.31 26.69
N THR A 285 -9.96 -0.21 26.12
CA THR A 285 -11.40 0.06 26.09
C THR A 285 -12.09 -0.85 25.05
N LEU A 286 -13.05 -1.65 25.51
CA LEU A 286 -13.93 -2.43 24.66
C LEU A 286 -15.34 -1.84 24.69
N LEU A 287 -15.87 -1.44 23.55
CA LEU A 287 -17.24 -0.95 23.39
C LEU A 287 -18.07 -1.96 22.59
N GLY A 288 -19.20 -2.35 23.14
CA GLY A 288 -20.23 -3.13 22.46
C GLY A 288 -21.46 -2.27 22.13
N GLU A 289 -22.42 -2.87 21.41
CA GLU A 289 -23.69 -2.21 21.05
C GLU A 289 -23.49 -0.89 20.30
N VAL A 290 -22.40 -0.81 19.51
CA VAL A 290 -22.14 0.36 18.67
C VAL A 290 -22.99 0.33 17.42
N ALA A 291 -23.36 1.52 16.93
CA ALA A 291 -24.19 1.70 15.74
C ALA A 291 -23.52 2.67 14.75
N PRO A 292 -23.90 2.58 13.46
CA PRO A 292 -23.54 3.58 12.47
C PRO A 292 -23.88 5.01 12.92
N GLY A 293 -23.00 5.97 12.60
CA GLY A 293 -23.17 7.36 13.01
C GLY A 293 -22.55 7.72 14.36
N MET A 294 -22.12 6.74 15.18
CA MET A 294 -21.31 7.02 16.35
C MET A 294 -19.89 7.41 15.89
N ARG A 295 -19.32 8.46 16.48
CA ARG A 295 -18.00 8.97 16.08
C ARG A 295 -16.90 7.89 16.15
N VAL A 296 -16.92 7.03 17.16
CA VAL A 296 -15.99 5.91 17.32
C VAL A 296 -16.07 4.88 16.16
N VAL A 297 -17.22 4.83 15.46
CA VAL A 297 -17.42 3.98 14.28
C VAL A 297 -17.01 4.71 12.99
N GLU A 298 -17.15 6.03 12.92
CA GLU A 298 -16.95 6.81 11.69
C GLU A 298 -15.56 7.42 11.59
N GLU A 299 -14.92 7.77 12.70
CA GLU A 299 -13.60 8.40 12.75
C GLU A 299 -12.46 7.35 12.90
N GLU A 300 -11.24 7.74 12.55
CA GLU A 300 -10.05 6.95 12.85
C GLU A 300 -9.76 6.94 14.34
N VAL A 301 -9.51 5.75 14.90
CA VAL A 301 -9.17 5.56 16.31
C VAL A 301 -7.73 5.09 16.45
N ARG A 302 -6.83 6.01 16.82
CA ARG A 302 -5.40 5.72 17.07
C ARG A 302 -5.16 5.49 18.54
N GLY A 303 -5.36 4.29 19.00
CA GLY A 303 -5.18 3.97 20.43
C GLY A 303 -5.92 2.69 20.82
N PRO A 304 -5.88 2.33 22.09
CA PRO A 304 -6.35 1.05 22.60
C PRO A 304 -7.87 1.01 22.80
N ILE A 305 -8.64 1.40 21.78
CA ILE A 305 -10.11 1.29 21.77
C ILE A 305 -10.52 0.32 20.67
N LEU A 306 -11.26 -0.71 21.02
CA LEU A 306 -11.86 -1.68 20.12
C LEU A 306 -13.37 -1.60 20.20
N VAL A 307 -14.03 -1.50 19.06
CA VAL A 307 -15.50 -1.45 19.01
C VAL A 307 -16.06 -2.69 18.34
N VAL A 308 -17.16 -3.21 18.87
CA VAL A 308 -17.80 -4.44 18.40
C VAL A 308 -19.27 -4.20 18.11
N ALA A 309 -19.70 -4.50 16.89
CA ALA A 309 -21.10 -4.50 16.50
C ALA A 309 -21.54 -5.92 16.08
N THR A 310 -22.76 -6.27 16.43
CA THR A 310 -23.40 -7.48 15.90
C THR A 310 -24.15 -7.14 14.62
N VAL A 311 -23.94 -7.93 13.58
CA VAL A 311 -24.63 -7.80 12.29
C VAL A 311 -25.51 -9.03 12.03
N ALA A 312 -26.60 -8.84 11.32
CA ALA A 312 -27.55 -9.93 11.05
C ALA A 312 -26.99 -10.95 10.03
N SER A 313 -26.11 -10.50 9.15
CA SER A 313 -25.56 -11.34 8.07
C SER A 313 -24.20 -10.82 7.56
N ALA A 314 -23.53 -11.69 6.80
CA ALA A 314 -22.32 -11.31 6.06
C ALA A 314 -22.56 -10.16 5.07
N ASP A 315 -23.77 -10.04 4.51
CA ASP A 315 -24.12 -8.95 3.58
C ASP A 315 -24.18 -7.61 4.29
N GLU A 316 -24.70 -7.59 5.50
CA GLU A 316 -24.69 -6.39 6.33
C GLU A 316 -23.26 -6.00 6.73
N ALA A 317 -22.42 -6.99 7.08
CA ALA A 317 -20.99 -6.71 7.34
C ALA A 317 -20.31 -6.05 6.14
N VAL A 318 -20.54 -6.54 4.92
CA VAL A 318 -20.04 -5.95 3.68
C VAL A 318 -20.52 -4.51 3.53
N ALA A 319 -21.81 -4.26 3.78
CA ALA A 319 -22.39 -2.91 3.69
C ALA A 319 -21.73 -1.94 4.69
N TRP A 320 -21.45 -2.38 5.91
CA TRP A 320 -20.75 -1.57 6.91
C TRP A 320 -19.32 -1.23 6.50
N VAL A 321 -18.55 -2.22 6.04
CA VAL A 321 -17.16 -2.01 5.60
C VAL A 321 -17.11 -1.05 4.42
N ASN A 322 -17.94 -1.29 3.40
CA ASN A 322 -17.91 -0.53 2.14
C ASN A 322 -18.46 0.90 2.27
N ARG A 323 -19.27 1.18 3.31
CA ARG A 323 -19.73 2.55 3.60
C ARG A 323 -18.62 3.44 4.13
N SER A 324 -17.55 2.86 4.70
CA SER A 324 -16.43 3.65 5.21
C SER A 324 -15.74 4.42 4.08
N PRO A 325 -15.40 5.69 4.27
CA PRO A 325 -14.54 6.40 3.34
C PRO A 325 -13.10 5.87 3.36
N PHE A 326 -12.69 5.24 4.48
CA PHE A 326 -11.37 4.62 4.63
C PHE A 326 -11.39 3.19 4.09
N ARG A 327 -10.54 2.91 3.10
CA ARG A 327 -10.54 1.66 2.34
C ARG A 327 -9.13 1.09 2.22
N LEU A 328 -8.43 0.97 3.37
CA LEU A 328 -7.07 0.45 3.40
C LEU A 328 -7.05 -1.08 3.50
N SER A 329 -7.68 -1.62 4.54
CA SER A 329 -7.65 -3.06 4.80
C SER A 329 -8.86 -3.54 5.60
N ALA A 330 -9.13 -4.85 5.52
CA ALA A 330 -10.10 -5.56 6.35
C ALA A 330 -9.59 -6.99 6.64
N SER A 331 -10.17 -7.66 7.64
CA SER A 331 -9.93 -9.08 7.88
C SER A 331 -11.25 -9.86 7.99
N VAL A 332 -11.21 -11.14 7.62
CA VAL A 332 -12.36 -12.05 7.68
C VAL A 332 -11.95 -13.31 8.44
N TRP A 333 -12.68 -13.62 9.50
CA TRP A 333 -12.41 -14.74 10.37
C TRP A 333 -13.49 -15.81 10.17
N ALA A 334 -13.09 -16.99 9.72
CA ALA A 334 -14.01 -18.07 9.39
C ALA A 334 -13.29 -19.41 9.31
N THR A 335 -13.98 -20.49 9.68
CA THR A 335 -13.52 -21.86 9.44
C THR A 335 -13.68 -22.24 7.96
N ASP A 336 -14.80 -21.87 7.31
CA ASP A 336 -14.95 -21.98 5.85
C ASP A 336 -14.18 -20.86 5.13
N THR A 337 -12.96 -21.15 4.71
CA THR A 337 -12.12 -20.21 3.94
C THR A 337 -12.70 -19.91 2.54
N GLY A 338 -13.51 -20.78 1.98
CA GLY A 338 -14.24 -20.54 0.72
C GLY A 338 -15.29 -19.43 0.90
N ARG A 339 -16.07 -19.49 2.00
CA ARG A 339 -17.01 -18.42 2.38
C ARG A 339 -16.27 -17.11 2.64
N ALA A 340 -15.15 -17.17 3.38
CA ALA A 340 -14.33 -16.01 3.63
C ALA A 340 -13.80 -15.35 2.35
N ARG A 341 -13.33 -16.12 1.37
CA ARG A 341 -12.86 -15.61 0.07
C ARG A 341 -13.98 -14.96 -0.74
N ARG A 342 -15.18 -15.55 -0.76
CA ARG A 342 -16.34 -14.94 -1.42
C ARG A 342 -16.73 -13.61 -0.79
N LEU A 343 -16.66 -13.51 0.55
CA LEU A 343 -16.89 -12.24 1.24
C LEU A 343 -15.78 -11.24 0.92
N ALA A 344 -14.52 -11.66 1.00
CA ALA A 344 -13.35 -10.80 0.74
C ALA A 344 -13.41 -10.14 -0.65
N SER A 345 -13.89 -10.86 -1.67
CA SER A 345 -14.03 -10.30 -3.04
C SER A 345 -15.07 -9.17 -3.15
N ARG A 346 -15.92 -9.00 -2.16
CA ARG A 346 -16.97 -7.97 -2.11
C ARG A 346 -16.59 -6.76 -1.26
N LEU A 347 -15.49 -6.85 -0.50
CA LEU A 347 -14.99 -5.75 0.32
C LEU A 347 -14.19 -4.77 -0.55
N ASP A 348 -14.60 -3.51 -0.58
CA ASP A 348 -13.92 -2.45 -1.33
C ASP A 348 -12.79 -1.82 -0.49
N VAL A 349 -11.75 -2.60 -0.28
CA VAL A 349 -10.53 -2.19 0.42
C VAL A 349 -9.29 -2.64 -0.36
N GLY A 350 -8.15 -2.04 -0.06
CA GLY A 350 -6.88 -2.37 -0.71
C GLY A 350 -6.35 -3.77 -0.37
N GLN A 351 -6.57 -4.24 0.86
CA GLN A 351 -6.15 -5.56 1.33
C GLN A 351 -7.23 -6.26 2.15
N VAL A 352 -7.36 -7.58 1.99
CA VAL A 352 -8.18 -8.41 2.87
C VAL A 352 -7.36 -9.59 3.37
N TRP A 353 -7.37 -9.82 4.66
CA TRP A 353 -6.71 -10.96 5.30
C TRP A 353 -7.75 -11.97 5.76
N ILE A 354 -7.47 -13.25 5.62
CA ILE A 354 -8.35 -14.33 6.07
C ILE A 354 -7.66 -15.05 7.22
N ASN A 355 -8.31 -15.07 8.39
CA ASN A 355 -7.82 -15.68 9.63
C ASN A 355 -6.45 -15.15 10.08
N ASP A 356 -6.17 -13.89 9.79
CA ASP A 356 -4.95 -13.21 10.22
C ASP A 356 -5.22 -11.70 10.42
N ALA A 357 -4.27 -11.04 11.08
CA ALA A 357 -4.28 -9.61 11.31
C ALA A 357 -2.85 -9.08 11.31
N LEU A 358 -2.59 -7.99 10.62
CA LEU A 358 -1.33 -7.25 10.59
C LEU A 358 -0.13 -8.01 9.96
N HIS A 359 0.15 -9.26 10.35
CA HIS A 359 1.32 -10.04 9.89
C HIS A 359 1.52 -10.04 8.38
N PRO A 360 0.49 -10.19 7.52
CA PRO A 360 0.70 -10.17 6.07
C PRO A 360 1.32 -8.87 5.57
N THR A 361 1.15 -7.76 6.29
CA THR A 361 1.78 -6.49 5.91
C THR A 361 3.30 -6.48 6.07
N GLY A 362 3.88 -7.37 6.87
CA GLY A 362 5.32 -7.54 7.02
C GLY A 362 5.98 -8.26 5.84
N GLN A 363 5.20 -8.94 4.99
CA GLN A 363 5.73 -9.68 3.84
C GLN A 363 6.18 -8.73 2.73
N PRO A 364 7.44 -8.78 2.29
CA PRO A 364 8.01 -7.78 1.36
C PRO A 364 7.38 -7.78 -0.03
N ALA A 365 6.84 -8.91 -0.49
CA ALA A 365 6.16 -9.03 -1.78
C ALA A 365 4.71 -8.54 -1.74
N VAL A 366 4.14 -8.35 -0.54
CA VAL A 366 2.75 -7.93 -0.37
C VAL A 366 2.65 -6.41 -0.51
N THR A 367 1.91 -5.98 -1.52
CA THR A 367 1.63 -4.56 -1.76
C THR A 367 0.63 -4.04 -0.76
N LEU A 368 0.84 -2.84 -0.23
CA LEU A 368 -0.16 -2.05 0.47
C LEU A 368 -0.61 -0.92 -0.46
N ALA A 369 -1.92 -0.77 -0.63
CA ALA A 369 -2.51 0.28 -1.45
C ALA A 369 -3.82 0.75 -0.81
N GLY A 370 -3.92 2.02 -0.50
CA GLY A 370 -5.15 2.65 -0.04
C GLY A 370 -6.12 2.93 -1.17
N ARG A 371 -7.42 3.05 -0.83
CA ARG A 371 -8.49 3.51 -1.72
C ARG A 371 -9.32 4.59 -1.01
N GLY A 372 -9.99 5.46 -1.75
CA GLY A 372 -10.83 6.50 -1.17
C GLY A 372 -10.05 7.42 -0.24
N ALA A 373 -10.54 7.62 0.99
CA ALA A 373 -9.88 8.49 1.97
C ALA A 373 -8.56 7.92 2.51
N SER A 374 -8.25 6.64 2.24
CA SER A 374 -6.96 6.03 2.61
C SER A 374 -5.85 6.29 1.60
N GLY A 375 -6.12 7.09 0.56
CA GLY A 375 -5.12 7.54 -0.38
C GLY A 375 -5.11 6.77 -1.71
N PHE A 376 -3.99 6.83 -2.41
CA PHE A 376 -3.79 6.22 -3.73
C PHE A 376 -2.31 5.93 -3.99
N GLY A 377 -2.05 5.17 -5.05
CA GLY A 377 -0.74 4.59 -5.30
C GLY A 377 -0.51 3.35 -4.45
N ALA A 378 0.71 2.88 -4.39
CA ALA A 378 1.05 1.66 -3.69
C ALA A 378 2.41 1.78 -2.98
N SER A 379 2.56 1.08 -1.87
CA SER A 379 3.85 0.83 -1.25
C SER A 379 4.13 -0.66 -1.19
N ARG A 380 5.40 -0.98 -1.12
CA ARG A 380 5.92 -2.35 -1.01
C ARG A 380 5.51 -3.27 -2.17
N GLY A 381 6.13 -4.44 -2.24
CA GLY A 381 5.93 -5.37 -3.33
C GLY A 381 6.26 -4.77 -4.71
N LEU A 382 5.83 -5.46 -5.74
CA LEU A 382 6.09 -5.01 -7.12
C LEU A 382 5.41 -3.66 -7.41
N ALA A 383 4.15 -3.48 -7.00
CA ALA A 383 3.44 -2.24 -7.30
C ALA A 383 4.11 -1.03 -6.63
N GLY A 384 4.56 -1.15 -5.37
CA GLY A 384 5.30 -0.08 -4.69
C GLY A 384 6.66 0.22 -5.32
N LEU A 385 7.35 -0.80 -5.83
CA LEU A 385 8.60 -0.59 -6.57
C LEU A 385 8.35 0.14 -7.90
N MET A 386 7.27 -0.20 -8.61
CA MET A 386 6.89 0.47 -9.87
C MET A 386 6.48 1.94 -9.66
N GLU A 387 6.05 2.33 -8.46
CA GLU A 387 5.84 3.74 -8.13
C GLU A 387 7.14 4.56 -8.10
N MET A 388 8.30 3.93 -7.99
CA MET A 388 9.60 4.61 -7.95
C MET A 388 10.24 4.81 -9.31
N VAL A 389 9.58 4.38 -10.38
CA VAL A 389 10.07 4.48 -11.77
C VAL A 389 8.97 4.97 -12.71
N GLN A 390 9.40 5.40 -13.89
CA GLN A 390 8.52 5.72 -15.00
C GLN A 390 8.90 4.90 -16.25
N PRO A 391 7.91 4.47 -17.06
CA PRO A 391 8.19 3.65 -18.22
C PRO A 391 8.76 4.47 -19.37
N LYS A 392 9.77 3.94 -20.04
CA LYS A 392 10.28 4.44 -21.32
C LYS A 392 10.25 3.33 -22.35
N VAL A 393 9.62 3.59 -23.47
CA VAL A 393 9.61 2.62 -24.59
C VAL A 393 10.55 3.11 -25.69
N VAL A 394 11.52 2.29 -26.01
CA VAL A 394 12.40 2.49 -27.17
C VAL A 394 11.94 1.58 -28.28
N SER A 395 11.63 2.18 -29.45
CA SER A 395 11.18 1.45 -30.64
C SER A 395 12.22 1.57 -31.73
N GLU A 396 12.80 0.44 -32.15
CA GLU A 396 13.82 0.40 -33.18
C GLU A 396 13.29 -0.28 -34.44
N THR A 397 13.39 0.41 -35.59
CA THR A 397 13.09 -0.16 -36.90
C THR A 397 14.40 -0.20 -37.71
N PRO A 398 14.86 -1.39 -38.16
CA PRO A 398 16.09 -1.49 -38.95
C PRO A 398 16.08 -0.59 -40.17
N LEU A 399 17.21 0.02 -40.51
CA LEU A 399 17.33 0.96 -41.64
C LEU A 399 16.85 0.35 -42.99
N ARG A 400 17.12 -0.92 -43.19
CA ARG A 400 16.73 -1.66 -44.43
C ARG A 400 15.27 -2.15 -44.42
N ALA A 401 14.52 -1.94 -43.29
CA ALA A 401 13.12 -2.35 -43.25
C ALA A 401 12.31 -1.50 -44.24
N PRO A 402 11.43 -2.10 -45.04
CA PRO A 402 10.59 -1.37 -45.94
C PRO A 402 9.60 -0.46 -45.20
N ARG A 403 9.64 0.83 -45.49
CA ARG A 403 8.76 1.85 -44.87
C ARG A 403 7.67 2.30 -45.82
N ARG A 404 7.04 1.36 -46.54
CA ARG A 404 5.98 1.62 -47.52
C ARG A 404 4.73 2.29 -46.93
N HIS A 405 4.63 2.32 -45.60
CA HIS A 405 3.58 3.04 -44.89
C HIS A 405 3.88 4.53 -44.68
N TYR A 406 5.09 5.00 -45.01
CA TYR A 406 5.38 6.42 -45.11
C TYR A 406 4.73 7.00 -46.33
N LEU A 407 4.33 8.24 -46.29
CA LEU A 407 3.56 8.96 -47.30
C LEU A 407 4.24 9.05 -48.68
N PRO A 408 3.44 9.22 -49.71
CA PRO A 408 1.98 9.15 -49.77
C PRO A 408 1.49 7.70 -49.89
N SER A 409 0.50 7.34 -49.06
CA SER A 409 -0.13 6.02 -49.20
C SER A 409 -1.12 6.04 -50.37
N PRO A 410 -1.04 5.07 -51.32
CA PRO A 410 -2.03 4.98 -52.40
C PRO A 410 -3.44 4.82 -51.84
N ALA A 411 -4.46 5.46 -52.42
CA ALA A 411 -5.85 5.32 -52.01
C ALA A 411 -6.26 3.82 -51.92
N ARG A 412 -5.69 2.98 -52.77
CA ARG A 412 -5.89 1.51 -52.80
C ARG A 412 -5.38 0.79 -51.55
N ALA A 413 -4.51 1.41 -50.74
CA ALA A 413 -4.04 0.83 -49.50
C ALA A 413 -5.16 0.72 -48.44
N ALA A 414 -6.18 1.56 -48.54
CA ALA A 414 -7.37 1.49 -47.69
C ALA A 414 -8.08 0.13 -47.75
N ASP A 415 -8.13 -0.47 -48.95
CA ASP A 415 -8.75 -1.79 -49.14
C ASP A 415 -7.96 -2.90 -48.42
N LEU A 416 -6.62 -2.79 -48.41
CA LEU A 416 -5.75 -3.72 -47.69
C LEU A 416 -5.99 -3.62 -46.20
N PHE A 417 -6.08 -2.42 -45.64
CA PHE A 417 -6.33 -2.21 -44.21
C PHE A 417 -7.74 -2.68 -43.81
N ARG A 418 -8.77 -2.42 -44.62
CA ARG A 418 -10.12 -2.92 -44.41
C ARG A 418 -10.18 -4.46 -44.43
N ALA A 419 -9.51 -5.11 -45.39
CA ALA A 419 -9.45 -6.56 -45.47
C ALA A 419 -8.72 -7.17 -44.27
N THR A 420 -7.61 -6.55 -43.82
CA THR A 420 -6.87 -6.96 -42.61
C THR A 420 -7.77 -6.81 -41.38
N GLY A 421 -8.50 -5.73 -41.21
CA GLY A 421 -9.44 -5.49 -40.13
C GLY A 421 -10.56 -6.55 -40.09
N ARG A 422 -11.16 -6.89 -41.25
CA ARG A 422 -12.19 -7.94 -41.34
C ARG A 422 -11.65 -9.33 -41.00
N LEU A 423 -10.42 -9.65 -41.41
CA LEU A 423 -9.79 -10.93 -41.12
C LEU A 423 -9.61 -11.15 -39.61
N ALA A 424 -9.37 -10.10 -38.87
CA ALA A 424 -9.15 -10.15 -37.44
C ALA A 424 -10.42 -9.98 -36.60
N GLY A 425 -11.38 -9.17 -37.08
CA GLY A 425 -12.58 -8.81 -36.32
C GLY A 425 -13.73 -9.83 -36.40
N ASP A 426 -13.73 -10.69 -37.42
CA ASP A 426 -14.82 -11.66 -37.64
C ASP A 426 -14.29 -13.07 -37.89
N PRO A 427 -14.19 -13.92 -36.83
CA PRO A 427 -13.73 -15.30 -36.96
C PRO A 427 -14.59 -16.15 -37.91
N GLY A 428 -15.90 -15.86 -38.01
CA GLY A 428 -16.84 -16.59 -38.88
C GLY A 428 -16.67 -16.31 -40.37
N ARG A 429 -16.01 -15.17 -40.72
CA ARG A 429 -15.81 -14.75 -42.13
C ARG A 429 -14.34 -14.77 -42.58
N ARG A 430 -13.50 -15.50 -41.90
CA ARG A 430 -12.03 -15.55 -42.19
C ARG A 430 -11.72 -15.92 -43.63
N GLY A 431 -12.47 -16.83 -44.24
CA GLY A 431 -12.26 -17.24 -45.65
C GLY A 431 -12.51 -16.10 -46.62
N SER A 432 -13.63 -15.40 -46.51
CA SER A 432 -13.96 -14.23 -47.36
C SER A 432 -13.05 -13.04 -47.13
N ALA A 433 -12.63 -12.82 -45.87
CA ALA A 433 -11.70 -11.77 -45.50
C ALA A 433 -10.28 -12.04 -46.04
N LEU A 434 -9.82 -13.30 -46.03
CA LEU A 434 -8.54 -13.74 -46.61
C LEU A 434 -8.56 -13.49 -48.15
N LEU A 435 -9.64 -13.87 -48.80
CA LEU A 435 -9.80 -13.61 -50.25
C LEU A 435 -9.77 -12.14 -50.57
N ALA A 436 -10.44 -11.29 -49.79
CA ALA A 436 -10.40 -9.84 -49.90
C ALA A 436 -8.99 -9.29 -49.71
N LEU A 437 -8.24 -9.81 -48.73
CA LEU A 437 -6.85 -9.45 -48.46
C LEU A 437 -5.94 -9.79 -49.66
N LEU A 438 -6.06 -11.00 -50.23
CA LEU A 438 -5.28 -11.41 -51.38
C LEU A 438 -5.59 -10.55 -52.62
N ARG A 439 -6.88 -10.20 -52.86
CA ARG A 439 -7.29 -9.29 -53.91
C ARG A 439 -6.72 -7.88 -53.73
N ALA A 440 -6.73 -7.36 -52.52
CA ALA A 440 -6.16 -6.05 -52.21
C ALA A 440 -4.64 -6.00 -52.42
N LEU A 441 -3.94 -7.07 -52.00
CA LEU A 441 -2.50 -7.22 -52.27
C LEU A 441 -2.17 -7.30 -53.78
N ALA A 442 -2.97 -8.06 -54.55
CA ALA A 442 -2.78 -8.18 -56.00
C ALA A 442 -3.02 -6.85 -56.71
N ARG A 443 -4.02 -6.05 -56.27
CA ARG A 443 -4.28 -4.70 -56.83
C ARG A 443 -3.14 -3.73 -56.51
N LEU A 444 -2.56 -3.79 -55.30
CA LEU A 444 -1.41 -2.96 -54.96
C LEU A 444 -0.17 -3.35 -55.73
N ALA A 445 0.04 -4.67 -56.01
CA ALA A 445 1.18 -5.14 -56.80
C ALA A 445 1.09 -4.76 -58.30
N ARG A 446 -0.10 -4.73 -58.85
CA ARG A 446 -0.36 -4.33 -60.28
C ARG A 446 -0.33 -2.81 -60.54
N GLY A 447 -0.38 -2.01 -59.47
CA GLY A 447 -0.35 -0.57 -59.58
C GLY A 447 1.05 0.02 -59.46
N ARG A 448 2.02 -0.47 -60.19
CA ARG A 448 3.26 0.29 -60.47
C ARG A 448 2.90 1.46 -61.38
N PRO A 449 3.49 2.68 -61.10
CA PRO A 449 3.16 3.88 -61.88
C PRO A 449 3.41 3.66 -63.35
#